data_5035bb0a1fc023e2a034c6bb0ea0ee1e
#
_entry.id   5035bb0a1fc023e2a034c6bb0ea0ee1e
#
_cell.length_a   1.000
_cell.length_b   1.000
_cell.length_c   1.000
_cell.angle_alpha   90.00
_cell.angle_beta   90.00
_cell.angle_gamma   90.00
#
_symmetry.space_group_name_H-M   'P 1'
#
loop_
_entity.id
_entity.type
_entity.pdbx_description
1 polymer ?
#
loop_
_entity_poly.entity_id
_entity_poly.type
_entity_poly.pdbx_seq_one_letter_code
_entity_poly.pdbx_strand_id
1 'polypeptide(L)'
;FGIGADGLMLLNEKAGLDFEMVYYNSDGKASSMCGNGGRCILKFAASVGIKKNQYKFIAVDGVHEGEIDLNGEVRLKMRDVPKVDFSFSHFILNTGSPHYVKNVPDVRELDVVSEGRAIRNSKEFEEEGINVDFVETITDDTIYVRTYERGVEDETLSCGTGVAASALCSAHKENGF
;
A
#
# COMPACT_ATOMS: atom_id res chain seq x y z
N PHE A 1 -27.22 -8.37 -2.63
CA PHE A 1 -26.26 -9.46 -2.72
C PHE A 1 -25.13 -9.03 -3.67
N GLY A 2 -23.91 -8.83 -3.15
CA GLY A 2 -22.73 -8.46 -3.94
C GLY A 2 -21.97 -9.69 -4.44
N ILE A 3 -20.92 -9.46 -5.22
CA ILE A 3 -19.98 -10.50 -5.68
C ILE A 3 -18.91 -10.84 -4.64
N GLY A 4 -18.94 -10.19 -3.47
CA GLY A 4 -18.00 -10.46 -2.36
C GLY A 4 -16.59 -9.93 -2.60
N ALA A 5 -16.46 -8.76 -3.19
CA ALA A 5 -15.15 -8.11 -3.38
C ALA A 5 -14.86 -7.13 -2.25
N ASP A 6 -13.56 -6.94 -1.95
CA ASP A 6 -13.08 -6.01 -0.93
C ASP A 6 -13.20 -4.54 -1.36
N GLY A 7 -13.41 -4.30 -2.64
CA GLY A 7 -13.61 -2.96 -3.20
C GLY A 7 -13.95 -2.98 -4.69
N LEU A 8 -14.27 -1.78 -5.19
CA LEU A 8 -14.60 -1.52 -6.60
C LEU A 8 -13.65 -0.48 -7.16
N MET A 9 -13.03 -0.78 -8.29
CA MET A 9 -12.25 0.19 -9.05
C MET A 9 -12.96 0.54 -10.35
N LEU A 10 -13.08 1.83 -10.62
CA LEU A 10 -13.56 2.35 -11.88
C LEU A 10 -12.39 2.90 -12.70
N LEU A 11 -12.39 2.61 -13.97
CA LEU A 11 -11.50 3.20 -14.97
C LEU A 11 -12.31 4.16 -15.81
N ASN A 12 -12.04 5.47 -15.67
CA ASN A 12 -12.71 6.53 -16.39
C ASN A 12 -11.77 7.17 -17.40
N GLU A 13 -12.30 7.73 -18.46
CA GLU A 13 -11.53 8.58 -19.37
C GLU A 13 -11.06 9.86 -18.67
N LYS A 14 -9.83 10.30 -18.98
CA LYS A 14 -9.24 11.54 -18.44
C LYS A 14 -8.42 12.26 -19.50
N ALA A 15 -8.83 13.48 -19.82
CA ALA A 15 -8.08 14.30 -20.77
C ALA A 15 -6.64 14.55 -20.30
N GLY A 16 -5.66 14.30 -21.18
CA GLY A 16 -4.23 14.51 -20.90
C GLY A 16 -3.55 13.39 -20.10
N LEU A 17 -4.28 12.36 -19.71
CA LEU A 17 -3.77 11.17 -19.02
C LEU A 17 -4.33 9.90 -19.70
N ASP A 18 -3.82 8.74 -19.33
CA ASP A 18 -4.28 7.49 -19.93
C ASP A 18 -5.66 7.10 -19.41
N PHE A 19 -5.93 7.35 -18.13
CA PHE A 19 -7.21 7.15 -17.47
C PHE A 19 -7.23 7.80 -16.07
N GLU A 20 -8.41 7.78 -15.45
CA GLU A 20 -8.62 8.06 -14.04
C GLU A 20 -9.03 6.79 -13.30
N MET A 21 -8.42 6.53 -12.17
CA MET A 21 -8.78 5.45 -11.25
C MET A 21 -9.61 6.02 -10.11
N VAL A 22 -10.82 5.50 -9.90
CA VAL A 22 -11.61 5.77 -8.71
C VAL A 22 -11.80 4.47 -7.95
N TYR A 23 -11.44 4.47 -6.67
CA TYR A 23 -11.51 3.29 -5.83
C TYR A 23 -12.50 3.49 -4.68
N TYR A 24 -13.35 2.50 -4.48
CA TYR A 24 -14.31 2.43 -3.38
C TYR A 24 -14.04 1.18 -2.55
N ASN A 25 -14.00 1.33 -1.24
CA ASN A 25 -13.98 0.20 -0.30
C ASN A 25 -15.33 -0.55 -0.31
N SER A 26 -15.36 -1.71 0.34
CA SER A 26 -16.59 -2.53 0.47
C SER A 26 -17.73 -1.80 1.20
N ASP A 27 -17.43 -0.77 1.99
CA ASP A 27 -18.41 0.09 2.65
C ASP A 27 -19.02 1.17 1.73
N GLY A 28 -18.58 1.23 0.47
CA GLY A 28 -19.02 2.19 -0.54
C GLY A 28 -18.38 3.56 -0.45
N LYS A 29 -17.43 3.79 0.46
CA LYS A 29 -16.70 5.06 0.55
C LYS A 29 -15.52 5.08 -0.38
N ALA A 30 -15.26 6.26 -0.94
CA ALA A 30 -14.03 6.49 -1.71
C ALA A 30 -12.80 6.26 -0.82
N SER A 31 -11.83 5.56 -1.35
CA SER A 31 -10.61 5.19 -0.64
C SER A 31 -9.37 5.80 -1.28
N SER A 32 -8.29 5.82 -0.51
CA SER A 32 -6.96 6.19 -0.98
C SER A 32 -6.43 5.20 -2.02
N MET A 33 -5.34 5.56 -2.69
CA MET A 33 -4.64 4.67 -3.61
C MET A 33 -4.21 3.38 -2.91
N CYS A 34 -4.57 2.25 -3.53
CA CYS A 34 -4.13 0.92 -3.13
C CYS A 34 -3.07 0.42 -4.12
N GLY A 35 -1.88 0.07 -3.63
CA GLY A 35 -0.79 -0.43 -4.49
C GLY A 35 -1.17 -1.69 -5.28
N ASN A 36 -1.91 -2.62 -4.67
CA ASN A 36 -2.45 -3.79 -5.34
C ASN A 36 -3.47 -3.38 -6.42
N GLY A 37 -4.39 -2.47 -6.08
CA GLY A 37 -5.37 -1.91 -7.00
C GLY A 37 -4.72 -1.20 -8.19
N GLY A 38 -3.69 -0.40 -7.95
CA GLY A 38 -2.93 0.28 -9.00
C GLY A 38 -2.31 -0.69 -10.01
N ARG A 39 -1.73 -1.80 -9.54
CA ARG A 39 -1.23 -2.84 -10.46
C ARG A 39 -2.35 -3.54 -11.21
N CYS A 40 -3.45 -3.84 -10.54
CA CYS A 40 -4.61 -4.48 -11.18
C CYS A 40 -5.24 -3.60 -12.26
N ILE A 41 -5.40 -2.28 -11.99
CA ILE A 41 -6.04 -1.38 -12.97
C ILE A 41 -5.17 -1.17 -14.21
N LEU A 42 -3.84 -1.20 -14.09
CA LEU A 42 -2.94 -1.18 -15.25
C LEU A 42 -3.16 -2.39 -16.16
N LYS A 43 -3.25 -3.58 -15.59
CA LYS A 43 -3.59 -4.80 -16.35
C LYS A 43 -4.98 -4.72 -16.97
N PHE A 44 -5.95 -4.22 -16.20
CA PHE A 44 -7.31 -4.03 -16.70
C PHE A 44 -7.33 -3.03 -17.86
N ALA A 45 -6.67 -1.88 -17.76
CA ALA A 45 -6.55 -0.89 -18.82
C ALA A 45 -6.01 -1.52 -20.11
N ALA A 46 -4.93 -2.32 -20.01
CA ALA A 46 -4.39 -3.06 -21.15
C ALA A 46 -5.40 -4.04 -21.75
N SER A 47 -6.21 -4.72 -20.93
CA SER A 47 -7.20 -5.70 -21.37
C SER A 47 -8.38 -5.07 -22.12
N VAL A 48 -8.77 -3.84 -21.76
CA VAL A 48 -9.86 -3.09 -22.41
C VAL A 48 -9.38 -2.20 -23.56
N GLY A 49 -8.11 -2.35 -23.99
CA GLY A 49 -7.61 -1.75 -25.22
C GLY A 49 -6.69 -0.54 -25.04
N ILE A 50 -6.43 -0.05 -23.82
CA ILE A 50 -5.42 0.97 -23.52
C ILE A 50 -4.05 0.27 -23.44
N LYS A 51 -3.50 -0.12 -24.60
CA LYS A 51 -2.25 -0.92 -24.68
C LYS A 51 -1.04 -0.02 -24.74
N LYS A 52 -0.31 0.07 -23.65
CA LYS A 52 0.96 0.82 -23.50
C LYS A 52 1.96 0.02 -22.68
N ASN A 53 3.24 0.34 -22.79
CA ASN A 53 4.27 -0.16 -21.86
C ASN A 53 4.37 0.71 -20.62
N GLN A 54 4.17 2.03 -20.77
CA GLN A 54 4.17 3.01 -19.69
C GLN A 54 2.81 3.71 -19.62
N TYR A 55 2.32 3.88 -18.41
CA TYR A 55 1.03 4.48 -18.12
C TYR A 55 1.20 5.67 -17.17
N LYS A 56 0.38 6.69 -17.41
CA LYS A 56 0.23 7.82 -16.51
C LYS A 56 -1.24 8.06 -16.24
N PHE A 57 -1.66 7.87 -15.00
CA PHE A 57 -3.07 7.94 -14.61
C PHE A 57 -3.23 8.78 -13.34
N ILE A 58 -4.43 9.22 -13.06
CA ILE A 58 -4.75 9.95 -11.82
C ILE A 58 -5.61 9.09 -10.90
N ALA A 59 -5.34 9.14 -9.61
CA ALA A 59 -6.18 8.63 -8.55
C ALA A 59 -6.51 9.76 -7.56
N VAL A 60 -7.21 9.45 -6.49
CA VAL A 60 -7.66 10.43 -5.49
C VAL A 60 -6.52 11.26 -4.89
N ASP A 61 -5.35 10.68 -4.76
CA ASP A 61 -4.15 11.27 -4.15
C ASP A 61 -3.16 11.87 -5.16
N GLY A 62 -3.52 11.92 -6.45
CA GLY A 62 -2.73 12.56 -7.49
C GLY A 62 -2.35 11.65 -8.66
N VAL A 63 -1.32 12.08 -9.40
CA VAL A 63 -0.86 11.37 -10.60
C VAL A 63 0.07 10.23 -10.21
N HIS A 64 -0.13 9.08 -10.87
CA HIS A 64 0.66 7.86 -10.74
C HIS A 64 1.27 7.47 -12.07
N GLU A 65 2.39 6.78 -12.00
CA GLU A 65 3.10 6.20 -13.14
C GLU A 65 3.30 4.71 -12.90
N GLY A 66 3.14 3.93 -13.96
CA GLY A 66 3.40 2.50 -13.89
C GLY A 66 3.74 1.93 -15.26
N GLU A 67 4.24 0.72 -15.27
CA GLU A 67 4.62 0.04 -16.51
C GLU A 67 4.17 -1.42 -16.51
N ILE A 68 3.97 -1.93 -17.72
CA ILE A 68 3.81 -3.36 -17.97
C ILE A 68 4.96 -3.78 -18.90
N ASP A 69 5.83 -4.65 -18.41
CA ASP A 69 6.96 -5.13 -19.21
C ASP A 69 6.55 -6.20 -20.23
N LEU A 70 7.52 -6.65 -21.02
CA LEU A 70 7.31 -7.64 -22.08
C LEU A 70 6.87 -9.01 -21.55
N ASN A 71 7.19 -9.33 -20.30
CA ASN A 71 6.75 -10.55 -19.63
C ASN A 71 5.35 -10.41 -19.03
N GLY A 72 4.81 -9.20 -19.08
CA GLY A 72 3.53 -8.86 -18.50
C GLY A 72 3.58 -8.59 -17.00
N GLU A 73 4.75 -8.38 -16.42
CA GLU A 73 4.88 -7.91 -15.04
C GLU A 73 4.49 -6.44 -14.95
N VAL A 74 3.82 -6.10 -13.85
CA VAL A 74 3.36 -4.73 -13.61
C VAL A 74 4.19 -4.10 -12.51
N ARG A 75 4.78 -2.95 -12.82
CA ARG A 75 5.49 -2.10 -11.86
C ARG A 75 4.73 -0.80 -11.68
N LEU A 76 4.50 -0.44 -10.44
CA LEU A 76 3.87 0.81 -10.04
C LEU A 76 4.91 1.65 -9.32
N LYS A 77 5.12 2.89 -9.78
CA LYS A 77 6.01 3.83 -9.11
C LYS A 77 5.38 4.24 -7.78
N MET A 78 6.10 3.99 -6.70
CA MET A 78 5.71 4.46 -5.38
C MET A 78 5.99 5.95 -5.25
N ARG A 79 5.26 6.62 -4.35
CA ARG A 79 5.48 8.04 -4.07
C ARG A 79 6.75 8.22 -3.24
N ASP A 80 7.43 9.34 -3.47
CA ASP A 80 8.55 9.73 -2.61
C ASP A 80 8.03 9.98 -1.19
N VAL A 81 8.79 9.53 -0.21
CA VAL A 81 8.48 9.70 1.20
C VAL A 81 9.29 10.87 1.75
N PRO A 82 8.68 12.05 1.94
CA PRO A 82 9.42 13.25 2.33
C PRO A 82 9.86 13.23 3.80
N LYS A 83 9.21 12.39 4.62
CA LYS A 83 9.43 12.35 6.06
C LYS A 83 9.15 10.95 6.62
N VAL A 84 10.04 10.52 7.49
CA VAL A 84 9.86 9.35 8.36
C VAL A 84 9.97 9.86 9.80
N ASP A 85 8.90 9.72 10.56
CA ASP A 85 8.90 10.01 11.99
C ASP A 85 9.35 8.77 12.74
N PHE A 86 10.38 8.92 13.55
CA PHE A 86 10.92 7.84 14.36
C PHE A 86 10.59 8.09 15.83
N SER A 87 9.95 7.13 16.45
CA SER A 87 9.77 7.02 17.90
C SER A 87 10.62 5.87 18.42
N PHE A 88 10.79 5.80 19.73
CA PHE A 88 11.67 4.82 20.38
C PHE A 88 11.39 3.34 20.01
N SER A 89 10.18 3.02 19.56
CA SER A 89 9.74 1.64 19.29
C SER A 89 9.15 1.42 17.91
N HIS A 90 8.97 2.47 17.10
CA HIS A 90 8.30 2.37 15.81
C HIS A 90 8.61 3.56 14.90
N PHE A 91 8.25 3.42 13.63
CA PHE A 91 8.30 4.48 12.64
C PHE A 91 6.89 4.81 12.16
N ILE A 92 6.67 6.08 11.80
CA ILE A 92 5.44 6.53 11.13
C ILE A 92 5.83 7.23 9.85
N LEU A 93 5.25 6.79 8.72
CA LEU A 93 5.49 7.37 7.41
C LEU A 93 4.30 7.17 6.49
N ASN A 94 4.29 7.89 5.37
CA ASN A 94 3.24 7.78 4.36
C ASN A 94 3.84 7.43 3.00
N THR A 95 3.56 6.22 2.53
CA THR A 95 3.98 5.70 1.21
C THR A 95 2.85 5.69 0.19
N GLY A 96 1.83 6.55 0.38
CA GLY A 96 0.56 6.58 -0.35
C GLY A 96 -0.63 6.21 0.56
N SER A 97 -0.34 5.61 1.70
CA SER A 97 -1.22 5.39 2.85
C SER A 97 -0.37 5.55 4.12
N PRO A 98 -0.95 5.97 5.27
CA PRO A 98 -0.21 6.06 6.51
C PRO A 98 0.13 4.68 7.08
N HIS A 99 1.36 4.52 7.54
CA HIS A 99 1.92 3.29 8.07
C HIS A 99 2.60 3.49 9.42
N TYR A 100 2.31 2.61 10.36
CA TYR A 100 3.01 2.40 11.60
C TYR A 100 3.87 1.14 11.46
N VAL A 101 5.19 1.27 11.47
CA VAL A 101 6.12 0.16 11.27
C VAL A 101 6.80 -0.18 12.57
N LYS A 102 6.67 -1.41 13.03
CA LYS A 102 7.23 -1.92 14.29
C LYS A 102 8.10 -3.14 14.05
N ASN A 103 9.36 -3.06 14.46
CA ASN A 103 10.23 -4.23 14.46
C ASN A 103 9.84 -5.20 15.59
N VAL A 104 9.79 -6.47 15.26
CA VAL A 104 9.48 -7.57 16.19
C VAL A 104 10.47 -8.72 15.99
N PRO A 105 10.79 -9.48 17.04
CA PRO A 105 11.79 -10.55 16.94
C PRO A 105 11.29 -11.82 16.23
N ASP A 106 9.99 -12.06 16.23
CA ASP A 106 9.36 -13.23 15.62
C ASP A 106 7.96 -12.83 15.12
N VAL A 107 7.91 -12.44 13.85
CA VAL A 107 6.67 -11.96 13.24
C VAL A 107 5.69 -13.09 12.92
N ARG A 108 6.20 -14.32 12.81
CA ARG A 108 5.37 -15.48 12.43
C ARG A 108 4.47 -15.94 13.57
N GLU A 109 4.95 -15.84 14.79
CA GLU A 109 4.21 -16.21 16.01
C GLU A 109 3.35 -15.05 16.56
N LEU A 110 3.44 -13.86 15.95
CA LEU A 110 2.72 -12.68 16.42
C LEU A 110 1.22 -12.78 16.11
N ASP A 111 0.37 -12.43 17.07
CA ASP A 111 -1.06 -12.17 16.84
C ASP A 111 -1.23 -10.78 16.21
N VAL A 112 -1.02 -10.73 14.88
CA VAL A 112 -1.07 -9.49 14.09
C VAL A 112 -2.41 -8.79 14.22
N VAL A 113 -3.50 -9.56 14.30
CA VAL A 113 -4.85 -8.99 14.36
C VAL A 113 -5.10 -8.29 15.69
N SER A 114 -4.76 -8.92 16.80
CA SER A 114 -4.93 -8.32 18.13
C SER A 114 -4.01 -7.11 18.34
N GLU A 115 -2.73 -7.24 18.03
CA GLU A 115 -1.74 -6.17 18.19
C GLU A 115 -2.03 -5.00 17.21
N GLY A 116 -2.31 -5.29 15.96
CA GLY A 116 -2.61 -4.30 14.93
C GLY A 116 -3.87 -3.52 15.27
N ARG A 117 -4.92 -4.21 15.70
CA ARG A 117 -6.18 -3.59 16.14
C ARG A 117 -5.98 -2.67 17.35
N ALA A 118 -5.17 -3.08 18.32
CA ALA A 118 -4.88 -2.26 19.48
C ALA A 118 -4.16 -0.96 19.11
N ILE A 119 -3.19 -1.01 18.20
CA ILE A 119 -2.48 0.18 17.71
C ILE A 119 -3.41 1.04 16.87
N ARG A 120 -4.11 0.46 15.88
CA ARG A 120 -5.03 1.14 14.97
C ARG A 120 -6.11 1.94 15.71
N ASN A 121 -6.62 1.40 16.84
CA ASN A 121 -7.68 2.00 17.64
C ASN A 121 -7.15 2.78 18.86
N SER A 122 -5.84 3.02 18.95
CA SER A 122 -5.29 3.89 19.98
C SER A 122 -5.74 5.34 19.78
N LYS A 123 -5.70 6.15 20.84
CA LYS A 123 -6.10 7.56 20.79
C LYS A 123 -5.40 8.38 19.72
N GLU A 124 -4.20 7.98 19.35
CA GLU A 124 -3.39 8.66 18.34
C GLU A 124 -3.94 8.42 16.92
N PHE A 125 -4.52 7.24 16.67
CA PHE A 125 -4.90 6.81 15.32
C PHE A 125 -6.39 6.50 15.16
N GLU A 126 -7.21 6.64 16.21
CA GLU A 126 -8.62 6.24 16.18
C GLU A 126 -9.47 6.98 15.12
N GLU A 127 -9.17 8.26 14.87
CA GLU A 127 -9.94 9.07 13.94
C GLU A 127 -9.61 8.77 12.47
N GLU A 128 -8.31 8.88 12.09
CA GLU A 128 -7.89 8.72 10.69
C GLU A 128 -7.53 7.28 10.34
N GLY A 129 -7.14 6.52 11.35
CA GLY A 129 -6.63 5.16 11.21
C GLY A 129 -5.24 5.10 10.59
N ILE A 130 -4.57 3.97 10.80
CA ILE A 130 -3.24 3.70 10.30
C ILE A 130 -3.11 2.22 9.95
N ASN A 131 -2.36 1.87 8.89
CA ASN A 131 -1.92 0.50 8.65
C ASN A 131 -0.80 0.16 9.63
N VAL A 132 -0.78 -1.05 10.14
CA VAL A 132 0.24 -1.49 11.10
C VAL A 132 1.05 -2.62 10.49
N ASP A 133 2.34 -2.35 10.27
CA ASP A 133 3.27 -3.30 9.69
C ASP A 133 4.21 -3.82 10.79
N PHE A 134 4.22 -5.13 10.97
CA PHE A 134 5.16 -5.82 11.85
C PHE A 134 6.28 -6.41 11.00
N VAL A 135 7.51 -6.10 11.38
CA VAL A 135 8.70 -6.40 10.56
C VAL A 135 9.69 -7.22 11.36
N GLU A 136 10.13 -8.33 10.81
CA GLU A 136 11.26 -9.11 11.28
C GLU A 136 12.41 -9.03 10.28
N THR A 137 13.58 -8.64 10.72
CA THR A 137 14.79 -8.69 9.91
C THR A 137 15.33 -10.12 9.91
N ILE A 138 15.32 -10.76 8.74
CA ILE A 138 15.79 -12.14 8.56
C ILE A 138 17.29 -12.16 8.26
N THR A 139 17.74 -11.29 7.34
CA THR A 139 19.14 -11.07 6.97
C THR A 139 19.39 -9.59 6.71
N ASP A 140 20.60 -9.19 6.40
CA ASP A 140 20.95 -7.80 6.12
C ASP A 140 20.16 -7.20 4.92
N ASP A 141 19.67 -8.06 4.01
CA ASP A 141 18.94 -7.68 2.79
C ASP A 141 17.51 -8.23 2.71
N THR A 142 17.04 -8.92 3.76
CA THR A 142 15.75 -9.62 3.75
C THR A 142 14.95 -9.32 4.99
N ILE A 143 13.72 -8.87 4.81
CA ILE A 143 12.74 -8.67 5.88
C ILE A 143 11.50 -9.54 5.65
N TYR A 144 10.83 -9.92 6.72
CA TYR A 144 9.49 -10.52 6.68
C TYR A 144 8.49 -9.52 7.25
N VAL A 145 7.40 -9.27 6.51
CA VAL A 145 6.41 -8.25 6.88
C VAL A 145 5.03 -8.89 6.96
N ARG A 146 4.29 -8.57 8.02
CA ARG A 146 2.86 -8.86 8.14
C ARG A 146 2.12 -7.58 8.50
N THR A 147 0.99 -7.33 7.83
CA THR A 147 0.27 -6.05 7.91
C THR A 147 -1.17 -6.25 8.36
N TYR A 148 -1.56 -5.49 9.40
CA TYR A 148 -2.95 -5.22 9.72
C TYR A 148 -3.39 -3.98 8.94
N GLU A 149 -4.36 -4.13 8.04
CA GLU A 149 -4.70 -3.09 7.07
C GLU A 149 -5.92 -2.29 7.49
N ARG A 150 -5.74 -0.97 7.54
CA ARG A 150 -6.80 0.01 7.77
C ARG A 150 -7.87 -0.08 6.68
N GLY A 151 -9.14 -0.16 7.09
CA GLY A 151 -10.29 -0.27 6.19
C GLY A 151 -10.66 -1.70 5.85
N VAL A 152 -9.74 -2.66 5.99
CA VAL A 152 -10.03 -4.10 6.03
C VAL A 152 -10.27 -4.53 7.48
N GLU A 153 -9.52 -3.92 8.40
CA GLU A 153 -9.56 -4.15 9.84
C GLU A 153 -9.23 -5.60 10.22
N ASP A 154 -8.31 -6.18 9.44
CA ASP A 154 -7.79 -7.53 9.60
C ASP A 154 -6.37 -7.63 8.99
N GLU A 155 -5.68 -8.76 9.20
CA GLU A 155 -4.45 -9.07 8.49
C GLU A 155 -4.72 -9.34 7.02
N THR A 156 -3.94 -8.72 6.13
CA THR A 156 -4.05 -8.93 4.69
C THR A 156 -2.90 -9.76 4.14
N LEU A 157 -3.14 -10.47 3.05
CA LEU A 157 -2.13 -11.30 2.38
C LEU A 157 -1.00 -10.47 1.75
N SER A 158 -1.24 -9.20 1.46
CA SER A 158 -0.26 -8.31 0.83
C SER A 158 -0.69 -6.86 0.92
N CYS A 159 0.17 -6.02 1.49
CA CYS A 159 0.05 -4.58 1.48
C CYS A 159 1.28 -3.97 0.80
N GLY A 160 1.15 -3.53 -0.45
CA GLY A 160 2.28 -3.01 -1.24
C GLY A 160 2.88 -1.73 -0.66
N THR A 161 2.05 -0.83 -0.13
CA THR A 161 2.51 0.40 0.57
C THR A 161 3.19 0.06 1.90
N GLY A 162 2.71 -0.96 2.61
CA GLY A 162 3.30 -1.45 3.86
C GLY A 162 4.68 -2.09 3.64
N VAL A 163 4.84 -2.89 2.59
CA VAL A 163 6.15 -3.45 2.22
C VAL A 163 7.14 -2.33 1.89
N ALA A 164 6.72 -1.31 1.13
CA ALA A 164 7.58 -0.16 0.83
C ALA A 164 7.95 0.62 2.10
N ALA A 165 6.99 0.87 3.00
CA ALA A 165 7.23 1.52 4.28
C ALA A 165 8.23 0.74 5.13
N SER A 166 8.03 -0.57 5.24
CA SER A 166 8.89 -1.48 6.00
C SER A 166 10.31 -1.53 5.45
N ALA A 167 10.47 -1.58 4.12
CA ALA A 167 11.78 -1.57 3.47
C ALA A 167 12.52 -0.25 3.73
N LEU A 168 11.83 0.90 3.62
CA LEU A 168 12.42 2.21 3.93
C LEU A 168 12.89 2.31 5.39
N CYS A 169 12.12 1.78 6.34
CA CYS A 169 12.48 1.80 7.76
C CYS A 169 13.61 0.81 8.12
N SER A 170 13.78 -0.24 7.32
CA SER A 170 14.80 -1.27 7.52
C SER A 170 16.10 -1.00 6.76
N ALA A 171 16.10 -0.06 5.81
CA ALA A 171 17.28 0.28 5.02
C ALA A 171 18.38 0.89 5.90
N HIS A 172 19.61 0.40 5.74
CA HIS A 172 20.78 1.01 6.37
C HIS A 172 21.08 2.36 5.73
N LYS A 173 21.35 3.37 6.56
CA LYS A 173 21.51 4.79 6.15
C LYS A 173 22.64 5.06 5.13
N GLU A 174 23.51 4.10 4.87
CA GLU A 174 24.72 4.32 4.08
C GLU A 174 24.54 4.20 2.56
N ASN A 175 23.42 3.61 2.13
CA ASN A 175 23.15 3.41 0.69
C ASN A 175 21.77 3.96 0.33
N GLY A 176 21.60 5.27 0.46
CA GLY A 176 20.34 5.91 0.09
C GLY A 176 19.79 5.37 -1.25
N PHE A 177 18.48 5.21 -1.31
CA PHE A 177 17.75 4.83 -2.52
C PHE A 177 17.86 5.92 -3.59
#